data_7c9b88fe7ad87eafa76801dc1636188a
#
_entry.id   7c9b88fe7ad87eafa76801dc1636188a
#
_cell.length_a   1.000
_cell.length_b   1.000
_cell.length_c   1.000
_cell.angle_alpha   90.00
_cell.angle_beta   90.00
_cell.angle_gamma   90.00
#
_symmetry.space_group_name_H-M   'P 1'
#
loop_
_entity.id
_entity.type
_entity.pdbx_description
1 polymer ?
#
loop_
_entity_poly.entity_id
_entity_poly.type
_entity_poly.pdbx_seq_one_letter_code
_entity_poly.pdbx_strand_id
1 'polypeptide(L)'
;MNIYVGNLAPSVTEDQLIEAFKEFGQVKSAQVMRELFSGASKGFGFVEMPGKAHSLAAINGLNGKDFHGQPMRVNEARPRNNGRR
;
A
#
# COMPACT_ATOMS: atom_id res chain seq x y z
N MET A 1 -7.21 9.27 0.23
CA MET A 1 -7.19 8.25 1.31
C MET A 1 -5.84 7.54 1.30
N ASN A 2 -5.26 7.38 2.46
CA ASN A 2 -4.02 6.61 2.59
C ASN A 2 -4.35 5.16 2.83
N ILE A 3 -3.63 4.28 2.15
CA ILE A 3 -3.87 2.85 2.20
C ILE A 3 -2.61 2.17 2.72
N TYR A 4 -2.77 1.33 3.74
CA TYR A 4 -1.68 0.51 4.26
C TYR A 4 -1.60 -0.77 3.44
N VAL A 5 -0.39 -1.14 3.03
CA VAL A 5 -0.15 -2.37 2.29
C VAL A 5 0.93 -3.14 3.03
N GLY A 6 0.60 -4.31 3.51
CA GLY A 6 1.53 -5.12 4.28
C GLY A 6 1.78 -6.48 3.65
N ASN A 7 2.66 -7.23 4.28
CA ASN A 7 3.06 -8.57 3.83
C ASN A 7 3.60 -8.55 2.40
N LEU A 8 4.37 -7.51 2.09
CA LEU A 8 4.94 -7.36 0.75
C LEU A 8 6.20 -8.22 0.60
N ALA A 9 6.36 -8.81 -0.56
CA ALA A 9 7.58 -9.52 -0.89
C ALA A 9 8.74 -8.51 -0.94
N PRO A 10 9.96 -8.95 -0.60
CA PRO A 10 11.10 -8.02 -0.59
C PRO A 10 11.40 -7.37 -1.93
N SER A 11 10.96 -8.00 -3.02
CA SER A 11 11.21 -7.48 -4.36
C SER A 11 10.22 -6.41 -4.81
N VAL A 12 9.18 -6.15 -4.03
CA VAL A 12 8.14 -5.18 -4.43
C VAL A 12 8.69 -3.77 -4.37
N THR A 13 8.43 -3.01 -5.42
CA THR A 13 8.86 -1.61 -5.52
C THR A 13 7.65 -0.69 -5.56
N GLU A 14 7.90 0.60 -5.40
CA GLU A 14 6.83 1.61 -5.50
C GLU A 14 6.14 1.56 -6.85
N ASP A 15 6.91 1.40 -7.92
CA ASP A 15 6.33 1.34 -9.26
C ASP A 15 5.37 0.17 -9.41
N GLN A 16 5.72 -0.96 -8.82
CA GLN A 16 4.86 -2.13 -8.86
C GLN A 16 3.57 -1.92 -8.07
N LEU A 17 3.67 -1.24 -6.92
CA LEU A 17 2.48 -0.90 -6.14
C LEU A 17 1.58 0.05 -6.92
N ILE A 18 2.16 1.05 -7.57
CA ILE A 18 1.39 2.00 -8.36
C ILE A 18 0.64 1.26 -9.47
N GLU A 19 1.32 0.35 -10.16
CA GLU A 19 0.69 -0.42 -11.23
C GLU A 19 -0.48 -1.26 -10.71
N ALA A 20 -0.32 -1.88 -9.55
CA ALA A 20 -1.38 -2.71 -8.99
C ALA A 20 -2.60 -1.89 -8.59
N PHE A 21 -2.38 -0.73 -7.97
CA PHE A 21 -3.48 0.11 -7.49
C PHE A 21 -4.11 0.94 -8.60
N LYS A 22 -3.34 1.25 -9.63
CA LYS A 22 -3.80 2.06 -10.74
C LYS A 22 -5.00 1.46 -11.45
N GLU A 23 -5.14 0.15 -11.41
CA GLU A 23 -6.28 -0.53 -12.02
C GLU A 23 -7.60 -0.16 -11.35
N PHE A 24 -7.57 0.35 -10.14
CA PHE A 24 -8.76 0.71 -9.40
C PHE A 24 -9.05 2.20 -9.41
N GLY A 25 -8.09 2.99 -9.84
CA GLY A 25 -8.27 4.43 -9.92
C GLY A 25 -6.94 5.15 -9.89
N GLN A 26 -7.00 6.46 -9.84
CA GLN A 26 -5.79 7.27 -9.85
C GLN A 26 -5.00 7.10 -8.57
N VAL A 27 -3.70 6.91 -8.69
CA VAL A 27 -2.78 6.81 -7.56
C VAL A 27 -1.97 8.10 -7.50
N LYS A 28 -2.01 8.74 -6.32
CA LYS A 28 -1.24 9.97 -6.13
C LYS A 28 0.21 9.67 -5.81
N SER A 29 0.46 8.71 -4.93
CA SER A 29 1.82 8.34 -4.57
C SER A 29 1.83 6.96 -3.94
N ALA A 30 3.01 6.36 -3.89
CA ALA A 30 3.23 5.09 -3.22
C ALA A 30 4.60 5.10 -2.59
N GLN A 31 4.73 4.44 -1.45
CA GLN A 31 6.00 4.37 -0.73
C GLN A 31 6.16 3.00 -0.12
N VAL A 32 7.30 2.37 -0.34
CA VAL A 32 7.66 1.12 0.32
C VAL A 32 8.65 1.47 1.42
N MET A 33 8.35 1.06 2.65
CA MET A 33 9.24 1.35 3.77
C MET A 33 10.45 0.42 3.71
N ARG A 34 11.63 1.00 3.95
CA ARG A 34 12.89 0.26 3.85
C ARG A 34 13.74 0.47 5.07
N GLU A 35 14.61 -0.49 5.33
CA GLU A 35 15.57 -0.39 6.41
C GLU A 35 16.55 0.72 6.12
N LEU A 36 16.86 1.49 7.13
CA LEU A 36 17.72 2.66 6.98
C LEU A 36 19.12 2.31 6.51
N PHE A 37 19.70 1.27 7.05
CA PHE A 37 21.08 0.92 6.74
C PHE A 37 21.23 -0.04 5.57
N SER A 38 20.37 -1.02 5.47
CA SER A 38 20.52 -2.04 4.44
C SER A 38 19.75 -1.73 3.17
N GLY A 39 18.76 -0.84 3.25
CA GLY A 39 17.89 -0.56 2.13
C GLY A 39 16.89 -1.66 1.81
N ALA A 40 16.86 -2.70 2.63
CA ALA A 40 15.94 -3.82 2.41
C ALA A 40 14.52 -3.40 2.76
N SER A 41 13.55 -3.93 2.02
CA SER A 41 12.14 -3.66 2.29
C SER A 41 11.74 -4.21 3.64
N LYS A 42 10.97 -3.43 4.40
CA LYS A 42 10.41 -3.89 5.66
C LYS A 42 9.16 -4.74 5.47
N GLY A 43 8.73 -4.92 4.23
CA GLY A 43 7.57 -5.74 3.93
C GLY A 43 6.25 -5.01 4.00
N PHE A 44 6.25 -3.69 4.09
CA PHE A 44 5.02 -2.91 4.08
C PHE A 44 5.25 -1.53 3.47
N GLY A 45 4.17 -0.89 3.12
CA GLY A 45 4.23 0.46 2.56
C GLY A 45 2.88 1.13 2.59
N PHE A 46 2.80 2.26 1.92
CA PHE A 46 1.57 3.06 1.87
C PHE A 46 1.33 3.53 0.46
N VAL A 47 0.06 3.58 0.09
CA VAL A 47 -0.36 4.12 -1.20
C VAL A 47 -1.40 5.20 -0.94
N GLU A 48 -1.26 6.32 -1.60
CA GLU A 48 -2.25 7.39 -1.49
C GLU A 48 -3.07 7.48 -2.76
N MET A 49 -4.39 7.40 -2.64
CA MET A 49 -5.32 7.54 -3.74
C MET A 49 -6.29 8.66 -3.41
N PRO A 50 -6.50 9.63 -4.31
CA PRO A 50 -7.38 10.76 -4.00
C PRO A 50 -8.85 10.40 -3.94
N GLY A 51 -9.30 9.40 -4.69
CA GLY A 51 -10.71 9.04 -4.71
C GLY A 51 -11.07 8.03 -3.66
N LYS A 52 -12.02 8.35 -2.78
CA LYS A 52 -12.44 7.44 -1.72
C LYS A 52 -13.03 6.15 -2.27
N ALA A 53 -13.89 6.24 -3.27
CA ALA A 53 -14.50 5.05 -3.86
C ALA A 53 -13.45 4.16 -4.51
N HIS A 54 -12.51 4.76 -5.21
CA HIS A 54 -11.42 4.01 -5.84
C HIS A 54 -10.52 3.37 -4.78
N SER A 55 -10.28 4.08 -3.69
CA SER A 55 -9.47 3.54 -2.60
C SER A 55 -10.12 2.32 -1.98
N LEU A 56 -11.41 2.40 -1.71
CA LEU A 56 -12.14 1.28 -1.13
C LEU A 56 -12.18 0.08 -2.08
N ALA A 57 -12.35 0.35 -3.38
CA ALA A 57 -12.32 -0.72 -4.38
C ALA A 57 -10.97 -1.41 -4.41
N ALA A 58 -9.89 -0.64 -4.31
CA ALA A 58 -8.54 -1.19 -4.30
C ALA A 58 -8.31 -2.04 -3.04
N ILE A 59 -8.75 -1.54 -1.89
CA ILE A 59 -8.63 -2.31 -0.64
C ILE A 59 -9.34 -3.66 -0.79
N ASN A 60 -10.58 -3.65 -1.22
CA ASN A 60 -11.35 -4.87 -1.36
C ASN A 60 -10.81 -5.81 -2.43
N GLY A 61 -10.31 -5.24 -3.53
CA GLY A 61 -9.83 -6.05 -4.64
C GLY A 61 -8.44 -6.63 -4.45
N LEU A 62 -7.61 -5.98 -3.64
CA LEU A 62 -6.22 -6.40 -3.48
C LEU A 62 -5.94 -7.10 -2.17
N ASN A 63 -6.79 -6.90 -1.16
CA ASN A 63 -6.54 -7.53 0.13
C ASN A 63 -6.61 -9.04 0.00
N GLY A 64 -5.53 -9.71 0.38
CA GLY A 64 -5.43 -11.16 0.28
C GLY A 64 -5.00 -11.68 -1.07
N LYS A 65 -4.80 -10.78 -2.04
CA LYS A 65 -4.41 -11.22 -3.36
C LYS A 65 -2.89 -11.42 -3.42
N ASP A 66 -2.48 -12.50 -4.08
CA ASP A 66 -1.06 -12.78 -4.23
C ASP A 66 -0.39 -11.69 -5.06
N PHE A 67 0.72 -11.21 -4.55
CA PHE A 67 1.52 -10.21 -5.25
C PHE A 67 2.98 -10.59 -5.05
N HIS A 68 3.63 -10.95 -6.13
CA HIS A 68 5.02 -11.42 -6.10
C HIS A 68 5.21 -12.60 -5.14
N GLY A 69 4.22 -13.48 -5.09
CA GLY A 69 4.32 -14.71 -4.32
C GLY A 69 3.83 -14.63 -2.89
N GLN A 70 3.35 -13.48 -2.45
CA GLN A 70 2.82 -13.32 -1.08
C GLN A 70 1.47 -12.61 -1.11
N PRO A 71 0.51 -13.07 -0.30
CA PRO A 71 -0.78 -12.38 -0.26
C PRO A 71 -0.64 -11.05 0.47
N MET A 72 -1.05 -9.97 -0.17
CA MET A 72 -0.98 -8.65 0.41
C MET A 72 -2.03 -8.44 1.47
N ARG A 73 -1.70 -7.64 2.46
CA ARG A 73 -2.67 -7.14 3.43
C ARG A 73 -2.92 -5.69 3.11
N VAL A 74 -4.14 -5.38 2.73
CA VAL A 74 -4.48 -4.03 2.28
C VAL A 74 -5.61 -3.50 3.16
N ASN A 75 -5.35 -2.40 3.84
CA ASN A 75 -6.32 -1.77 4.73
C ASN A 75 -6.21 -0.27 4.64
N GLU A 76 -7.24 0.41 5.10
CA GLU A 76 -7.16 1.85 5.20
C GLU A 76 -6.14 2.24 6.26
N ALA A 77 -5.22 3.11 5.92
CA ALA A 77 -4.25 3.63 6.87
C ALA A 77 -4.81 4.92 7.46
N ARG A 78 -5.07 4.91 8.75
CA ARG A 78 -5.56 6.12 9.39
C ARG A 78 -4.41 7.05 9.69
N PRO A 79 -4.62 8.36 9.56
CA PRO A 79 -3.59 9.30 9.96
C PRO A 79 -3.34 9.13 11.45
N ARG A 80 -2.12 9.29 11.87
CA ARG A 80 -1.80 9.27 13.23
C ARG A 80 -2.25 10.49 13.81
N ASN A 81 -3.25 10.42 14.44
CA ASN A 81 -3.78 11.52 15.02
C ASN A 81 -3.45 11.58 16.36
N ASN A 82 -3.04 11.98 16.72
CA ASN A 82 -2.99 11.86 17.86
C ASN A 82 -3.90 12.46 18.65
N GLY A 83 -4.34 12.41 18.72
CA GLY A 83 -5.22 13.06 19.34
C GLY A 83 -6.18 12.57 20.04
N ARG A 84 -6.05 12.29 19.96
CA ARG A 84 -6.74 12.07 20.51
C ARG A 84 -7.15 12.09 21.12
N ARG A 85 -7.43 11.97 21.50
CA ARG A 85 -7.87 11.76 21.84
C ARG A 85 -7.97 11.87 22.16
#